data_541470633b9c07fc8ea9af92cb7e5a92
#
_entry.id   541470633b9c07fc8ea9af92cb7e5a92
#
_cell.length_a   1.000
_cell.length_b   1.000
_cell.length_c   1.000
_cell.angle_alpha   90.00
_cell.angle_beta   90.00
_cell.angle_gamma   90.00
#
_symmetry.space_group_name_H-M   'P 1'
#
loop_
_entity.id
_entity.type
_entity.pdbx_description
1 polymer ?
#
loop_
_entity_poly.entity_id
_entity_poly.type
_entity_poly.pdbx_seq_one_letter_code
_entity_poly.pdbx_strand_id
1 'polypeptide(L)'
;MRLAGESLAAIREATGLSAPTVSSAWKAFVTGGWPAVALKSLGRRTGQGRLLLPEQERALKDAVFLGGPVAQGLTHRLWSVAAIKALLRTRWNLKVAESTVLRYLGSWGLDLTPLRDVRPGSDAEAGWLAGDLPRYLARARARRAKIVRVGQLDPGNGTPRLLCGTSLRGRPEWLPLTAANQAGDYLEFFAALLAESAAPLWVLLHGVDPKKHAALSAWIVAQGERLTIAACPIELTRAGGAEAPRSAPAIRAARRALLAVPPPAGPQRNHSMTMTLTHLQRLEAEAIHILREVVAEADKPVMLYSVGKDSACMLRLAQKAFFPAVPPFPLLHVDTTWKFREMYAERARVAAETGMELLIHQNPEARAQGINPFDHGSQIHTDMWKTQGLRQALEKYGFDAAFGGARRDEEKSRAKERIFSFRNAQHRWDPKAQRPELWHLYNARKGPGESIRAFPLSNWTELDVWQYIQQENIRLVPLYFAKERPVVERDGTWIMVDDERMPLNQGEVPVMRKVRFRTLGCYPLSGGIESSADSLTGIIQEMLLARTSERQGRLIDHDQSASMEKKKQEGYF
;
A
#
# COMPACT_ATOMS: atom_id res chain seq x y z
N MET A 1 -26.71 -38.08 0.37
CA MET A 1 -26.91 -37.93 -1.09
C MET A 1 -26.24 -39.09 -1.86
N ARG A 2 -24.91 -39.23 -1.91
CA ARG A 2 -24.27 -40.32 -2.70
C ARG A 2 -24.59 -41.71 -2.17
N LEU A 3 -24.73 -41.90 -0.84
CA LEU A 3 -25.22 -43.12 -0.21
C LEU A 3 -26.69 -43.40 -0.54
N ALA A 4 -27.47 -42.38 -0.84
CA ALA A 4 -28.86 -42.50 -1.27
C ALA A 4 -29.01 -42.69 -2.81
N GLY A 5 -27.91 -42.91 -3.53
CA GLY A 5 -27.93 -43.18 -4.96
C GLY A 5 -28.00 -41.93 -5.87
N GLU A 6 -27.93 -40.74 -5.32
CA GLU A 6 -28.02 -39.49 -6.11
C GLU A 6 -26.87 -39.34 -7.10
N SER A 7 -27.18 -38.75 -8.24
CA SER A 7 -26.20 -38.48 -9.28
C SER A 7 -25.20 -37.41 -8.88
N LEU A 8 -23.99 -37.40 -9.47
CA LEU A 8 -22.98 -36.39 -9.23
C LEU A 8 -23.47 -34.98 -9.61
N ALA A 9 -24.32 -34.87 -10.63
CA ALA A 9 -24.92 -33.62 -11.06
C ALA A 9 -25.91 -33.07 -9.99
N ALA A 10 -26.81 -33.90 -9.48
CA ALA A 10 -27.77 -33.53 -8.44
C ALA A 10 -27.06 -33.10 -7.14
N ILE A 11 -25.98 -33.80 -6.74
CA ILE A 11 -25.19 -33.43 -5.56
C ILE A 11 -24.48 -32.08 -5.74
N ARG A 12 -23.95 -31.82 -6.94
CA ARG A 12 -23.32 -30.52 -7.23
C ARG A 12 -24.31 -29.37 -7.18
N GLU A 13 -25.48 -29.56 -7.73
CA GLU A 13 -26.55 -28.56 -7.72
C GLU A 13 -27.05 -28.28 -6.29
N ALA A 14 -27.26 -29.31 -5.49
CA ALA A 14 -27.72 -29.14 -4.12
C ALA A 14 -26.66 -28.60 -3.15
N THR A 15 -25.35 -28.86 -3.40
CA THR A 15 -24.27 -28.51 -2.43
C THR A 15 -23.39 -27.35 -2.88
N GLY A 16 -23.43 -26.97 -4.14
CA GLY A 16 -22.51 -25.97 -4.73
C GLY A 16 -21.05 -26.47 -4.86
N LEU A 17 -20.74 -27.71 -4.51
CA LEU A 17 -19.39 -28.27 -4.55
C LEU A 17 -18.97 -28.65 -5.98
N SER A 18 -17.67 -28.56 -6.27
CA SER A 18 -17.14 -28.99 -7.57
C SER A 18 -17.17 -30.51 -7.73
N ALA A 19 -17.30 -31.01 -8.97
CA ALA A 19 -17.30 -32.44 -9.25
C ALA A 19 -16.05 -33.19 -8.70
N PRO A 20 -14.81 -32.64 -8.82
CA PRO A 20 -13.64 -33.24 -8.22
C PRO A 20 -13.73 -33.34 -6.69
N THR A 21 -14.30 -32.33 -6.02
CA THR A 21 -14.48 -32.33 -4.57
C THR A 21 -15.44 -33.43 -4.12
N VAL A 22 -16.60 -33.54 -4.78
CA VAL A 22 -17.59 -34.59 -4.47
C VAL A 22 -17.02 -35.99 -4.72
N SER A 23 -16.34 -36.19 -5.86
CA SER A 23 -15.70 -37.46 -6.19
C SER A 23 -14.59 -37.85 -5.24
N SER A 24 -13.75 -36.89 -4.82
CA SER A 24 -12.67 -37.11 -3.86
C SER A 24 -13.20 -37.47 -2.48
N ALA A 25 -14.24 -36.77 -2.00
CA ALA A 25 -14.90 -37.06 -0.74
C ALA A 25 -15.57 -38.44 -0.76
N TRP A 26 -16.23 -38.81 -1.85
CA TRP A 26 -16.83 -40.14 -2.03
C TRP A 26 -15.78 -41.25 -2.02
N LYS A 27 -14.67 -41.08 -2.74
CA LYS A 27 -13.56 -42.04 -2.76
C LYS A 27 -12.94 -42.21 -1.37
N ALA A 28 -12.73 -41.10 -0.64
CA ALA A 28 -12.23 -41.16 0.72
C ALA A 28 -13.21 -41.91 1.66
N PHE A 29 -14.53 -41.66 1.53
CA PHE A 29 -15.55 -42.34 2.31
C PHE A 29 -15.57 -43.85 2.02
N VAL A 30 -15.52 -44.26 0.76
CA VAL A 30 -15.51 -45.67 0.38
C VAL A 30 -14.28 -46.40 0.93
N THR A 31 -13.13 -45.71 1.00
CA THR A 31 -11.85 -46.31 1.44
C THR A 31 -11.71 -46.37 2.96
N GLY A 32 -12.24 -45.39 3.73
CA GLY A 32 -11.98 -45.28 5.18
C GLY A 32 -13.12 -44.71 6.01
N GLY A 33 -14.34 -44.69 5.46
CA GLY A 33 -15.52 -44.16 6.17
C GLY A 33 -15.50 -42.66 6.45
N TRP A 34 -16.40 -42.20 7.33
CA TRP A 34 -16.49 -40.79 7.72
C TRP A 34 -15.19 -40.17 8.26
N PRO A 35 -14.34 -40.90 9.04
CA PRO A 35 -13.07 -40.34 9.49
C PRO A 35 -12.11 -39.95 8.34
N ALA A 36 -12.17 -40.64 7.19
CA ALA A 36 -11.34 -40.34 6.02
C ALA A 36 -11.83 -39.13 5.22
N VAL A 37 -13.11 -38.75 5.40
CA VAL A 37 -13.72 -37.55 4.76
C VAL A 37 -13.45 -36.29 5.58
N ALA A 38 -12.97 -36.42 6.82
CA ALA A 38 -12.67 -35.27 7.67
C ALA A 38 -11.73 -34.28 6.94
N LEU A 39 -12.10 -33.00 6.94
CA LEU A 39 -11.31 -31.92 6.37
C LEU A 39 -9.92 -31.93 7.02
N LYS A 40 -8.91 -32.29 6.27
CA LYS A 40 -7.52 -32.08 6.68
C LYS A 40 -7.33 -30.58 6.83
N SER A 41 -6.74 -30.14 7.96
CA SER A 41 -6.42 -28.74 8.17
C SER A 41 -5.62 -28.22 6.98
N LEU A 42 -6.14 -27.17 6.31
CA LEU A 42 -5.46 -26.49 5.22
C LEU A 42 -4.20 -25.81 5.78
N GLY A 43 -3.03 -26.16 5.24
CA GLY A 43 -1.78 -25.56 5.62
C GLY A 43 -0.71 -26.57 6.07
N ARG A 44 0.51 -26.08 6.28
CA ARG A 44 1.62 -26.87 6.83
C ARG A 44 1.31 -27.24 8.27
N ARG A 45 1.65 -28.48 8.68
CA ARG A 45 1.55 -28.89 10.09
C ARG A 45 2.33 -27.94 10.99
N THR A 46 1.79 -27.67 12.17
CA THR A 46 2.47 -26.85 13.20
C THR A 46 3.89 -27.38 13.41
N GLY A 47 4.89 -26.51 13.22
CA GLY A 47 6.31 -26.88 13.31
C GLY A 47 7.00 -27.24 11.99
N GLN A 48 6.26 -27.51 10.91
CA GLN A 48 6.86 -27.74 9.59
C GLN A 48 7.41 -26.43 9.00
N GLY A 49 8.73 -26.37 8.77
CA GLY A 49 9.42 -25.20 8.24
C GLY A 49 9.94 -24.22 9.32
N ARG A 50 10.07 -24.67 10.57
CA ARG A 50 10.85 -23.93 11.58
C ARG A 50 12.30 -23.82 11.12
N LEU A 51 12.84 -22.61 11.20
CA LEU A 51 14.23 -22.34 10.83
C LEU A 51 15.20 -22.75 11.93
N LEU A 52 14.77 -22.64 13.20
CA LEU A 52 15.54 -23.01 14.38
C LEU A 52 15.20 -24.43 14.81
N LEU A 53 16.24 -25.18 15.18
CA LEU A 53 16.07 -26.44 15.88
C LEU A 53 15.44 -26.18 17.28
N PRO A 54 14.72 -27.14 17.87
CA PRO A 54 14.09 -26.94 19.18
C PRO A 54 15.07 -26.49 20.28
N GLU A 55 16.29 -26.98 20.26
CA GLU A 55 17.35 -26.61 21.20
C GLU A 55 17.84 -25.17 20.96
N GLN A 56 18.01 -24.79 19.70
CA GLN A 56 18.39 -23.42 19.34
C GLN A 56 17.28 -22.42 19.72
N GLU A 57 16.01 -22.77 19.49
CA GLU A 57 14.87 -21.94 19.87
C GLU A 57 14.81 -21.74 21.39
N ARG A 58 15.02 -22.82 22.18
CA ARG A 58 15.10 -22.76 23.64
C ARG A 58 16.25 -21.86 24.10
N ALA A 59 17.45 -22.11 23.60
CA ALA A 59 18.63 -21.32 23.95
C ALA A 59 18.51 -19.84 23.57
N LEU A 60 17.84 -19.55 22.45
CA LEU A 60 17.54 -18.17 22.05
C LEU A 60 16.50 -17.55 22.98
N LYS A 61 15.43 -18.28 23.32
CA LYS A 61 14.40 -17.83 24.26
C LYS A 61 15.01 -17.50 25.62
N ASP A 62 15.83 -18.39 26.17
CA ASP A 62 16.50 -18.18 27.45
C ASP A 62 17.41 -16.92 27.40
N ALA A 63 18.18 -16.76 26.34
CA ALA A 63 19.05 -15.59 26.15
C ALA A 63 18.27 -14.27 26.17
N VAL A 64 17.12 -14.22 25.49
CA VAL A 64 16.35 -12.96 25.31
C VAL A 64 15.41 -12.62 26.48
N PHE A 65 15.10 -13.59 27.35
CA PHE A 65 14.22 -13.41 28.51
C PHE A 65 14.96 -13.35 29.86
N LEU A 66 16.14 -13.97 29.97
CA LEU A 66 16.86 -14.07 31.25
C LEU A 66 18.06 -13.12 31.38
N GLY A 67 18.47 -12.48 30.29
CA GLY A 67 19.63 -11.56 30.32
C GLY A 67 19.56 -10.47 29.27
N GLY A 68 20.42 -9.45 29.42
CA GLY A 68 20.55 -8.38 28.43
C GLY A 68 21.41 -8.79 27.22
N PRO A 69 21.32 -8.07 26.07
CA PRO A 69 22.10 -8.38 24.86
C PRO A 69 23.61 -8.27 25.09
N VAL A 70 24.07 -7.37 25.94
CA VAL A 70 25.50 -7.18 26.31
C VAL A 70 26.08 -8.45 26.93
N ALA A 71 25.30 -9.14 27.79
CA ALA A 71 25.70 -10.40 28.39
C ALA A 71 25.89 -11.55 27.36
N GLN A 72 25.33 -11.37 26.14
CA GLN A 72 25.50 -12.29 25.01
C GLN A 72 26.63 -11.85 24.04
N GLY A 73 27.45 -10.87 24.43
CA GLY A 73 28.54 -10.33 23.62
C GLY A 73 28.10 -9.41 22.46
N LEU A 74 26.87 -8.87 22.52
CA LEU A 74 26.37 -7.96 21.52
C LEU A 74 26.66 -6.50 21.88
N THR A 75 26.81 -5.65 20.86
CA THR A 75 26.94 -4.20 21.01
C THR A 75 25.62 -3.49 21.31
N HIS A 76 24.50 -4.15 21.08
CA HIS A 76 23.16 -3.65 21.38
C HIS A 76 22.93 -3.60 22.89
N ARG A 77 22.28 -2.53 23.36
CA ARG A 77 21.95 -2.37 24.79
C ARG A 77 20.58 -2.91 25.15
N LEU A 78 19.67 -2.95 24.17
CA LEU A 78 18.33 -3.49 24.31
C LEU A 78 18.10 -4.67 23.39
N TRP A 79 17.29 -5.62 23.84
CA TRP A 79 16.74 -6.60 22.93
C TRP A 79 15.82 -5.93 21.91
N SER A 80 16.01 -6.29 20.67
CA SER A 80 15.23 -5.83 19.53
C SER A 80 15.31 -6.88 18.42
N VAL A 81 14.56 -6.73 17.36
CA VAL A 81 14.67 -7.60 16.18
C VAL A 81 16.11 -7.59 15.63
N ALA A 82 16.75 -6.42 15.63
CA ALA A 82 18.13 -6.28 15.17
C ALA A 82 19.12 -7.05 16.07
N ALA A 83 19.00 -6.92 17.39
CA ALA A 83 19.84 -7.63 18.36
C ALA A 83 19.69 -9.15 18.24
N ILE A 84 18.46 -9.65 18.07
CA ILE A 84 18.21 -11.09 17.86
C ILE A 84 18.83 -11.57 16.54
N LYS A 85 18.70 -10.81 15.45
CA LYS A 85 19.34 -11.16 14.17
C LYS A 85 20.86 -11.20 14.30
N ALA A 86 21.45 -10.28 15.06
CA ALA A 86 22.88 -10.28 15.38
C ALA A 86 23.26 -11.55 16.16
N LEU A 87 22.52 -11.89 17.22
CA LEU A 87 22.78 -13.10 18.00
C LEU A 87 22.66 -14.38 17.16
N LEU A 88 21.63 -14.51 16.34
CA LEU A 88 21.45 -15.65 15.43
C LEU A 88 22.62 -15.80 14.45
N ARG A 89 23.14 -14.66 13.97
CA ARG A 89 24.27 -14.63 13.03
C ARG A 89 25.58 -15.01 13.71
N THR A 90 25.85 -14.47 14.91
CA THR A 90 27.12 -14.73 15.62
C THR A 90 27.16 -16.14 16.22
N ARG A 91 26.05 -16.60 16.82
CA ARG A 91 26.02 -17.87 17.54
C ARG A 91 25.83 -19.10 16.65
N TRP A 92 25.02 -18.99 15.58
CA TRP A 92 24.66 -20.12 14.72
C TRP A 92 24.88 -19.86 13.22
N ASN A 93 25.49 -18.75 12.84
CA ASN A 93 25.69 -18.32 11.44
C ASN A 93 24.39 -18.29 10.59
N LEU A 94 23.25 -17.99 11.24
CA LEU A 94 21.93 -17.96 10.61
C LEU A 94 21.58 -16.55 10.16
N LYS A 95 21.31 -16.38 8.86
CA LYS A 95 20.70 -15.15 8.31
C LYS A 95 19.19 -15.32 8.30
N VAL A 96 18.49 -14.53 9.12
CA VAL A 96 17.05 -14.65 9.32
C VAL A 96 16.34 -13.37 8.90
N ALA A 97 15.22 -13.51 8.20
CA ALA A 97 14.36 -12.38 7.85
C ALA A 97 13.69 -11.79 9.11
N GLU A 98 13.46 -10.49 9.14
CA GLU A 98 12.77 -9.79 10.25
C GLU A 98 11.41 -10.40 10.57
N SER A 99 10.60 -10.70 9.53
CA SER A 99 9.28 -11.34 9.69
C SER A 99 9.35 -12.70 10.40
N THR A 100 10.44 -13.44 10.23
CA THR A 100 10.65 -14.72 10.92
C THR A 100 10.96 -14.49 12.39
N VAL A 101 11.79 -13.50 12.73
CA VAL A 101 12.07 -13.13 14.14
C VAL A 101 10.79 -12.66 14.82
N LEU A 102 10.02 -11.77 14.18
CA LEU A 102 8.73 -11.29 14.71
C LEU A 102 7.74 -12.43 14.97
N ARG A 103 7.72 -13.45 14.11
CA ARG A 103 6.87 -14.64 14.30
C ARG A 103 7.29 -15.45 15.53
N TYR A 104 8.61 -15.63 15.78
CA TYR A 104 9.10 -16.25 17.01
C TYR A 104 8.72 -15.41 18.23
N LEU A 105 8.95 -14.09 18.19
CA LEU A 105 8.57 -13.17 19.25
C LEU A 105 7.06 -13.23 19.56
N GLY A 106 6.22 -13.27 18.54
CA GLY A 106 4.77 -13.44 18.70
C GLY A 106 4.41 -14.78 19.37
N SER A 107 5.07 -15.89 18.99
CA SER A 107 4.85 -17.19 19.63
C SER A 107 5.33 -17.23 21.09
N TRP A 108 6.23 -16.33 21.49
CA TRP A 108 6.73 -16.20 22.85
C TRP A 108 5.99 -15.11 23.66
N GLY A 109 4.96 -14.47 23.10
CA GLY A 109 4.15 -13.46 23.77
C GLY A 109 4.70 -12.05 23.72
N LEU A 110 5.63 -11.76 22.81
CA LEU A 110 6.19 -10.43 22.53
C LEU A 110 5.55 -9.78 21.28
N ASP A 111 4.33 -10.18 20.93
CA ASP A 111 3.52 -9.50 19.92
C ASP A 111 2.67 -8.44 20.62
N LEU A 112 3.12 -7.19 20.57
CA LEU A 112 2.49 -6.08 21.28
C LEU A 112 1.48 -5.35 20.39
N THR A 113 0.32 -5.05 20.94
CA THR A 113 -0.71 -4.26 20.25
C THR A 113 -0.18 -2.84 19.95
N PRO A 114 -0.11 -2.43 18.68
CA PRO A 114 0.23 -1.05 18.32
C PRO A 114 -0.74 -0.07 18.97
N LEU A 115 -0.25 1.10 19.40
CA LEU A 115 -1.09 2.08 20.10
C LEU A 115 -2.34 2.49 19.30
N ARG A 116 -2.26 2.52 17.98
CA ARG A 116 -3.38 2.82 17.08
C ARG A 116 -4.50 1.76 17.10
N ASP A 117 -4.17 0.52 17.49
CA ASP A 117 -5.08 -0.63 17.46
C ASP A 117 -5.61 -0.97 18.86
N VAL A 118 -5.19 -0.19 19.87
CA VAL A 118 -5.65 -0.33 21.26
C VAL A 118 -7.11 0.10 21.37
N ARG A 119 -7.91 -0.74 22.00
CA ARG A 119 -9.29 -0.40 22.38
C ARG A 119 -9.30 0.09 23.83
N PRO A 120 -9.90 1.26 24.11
CA PRO A 120 -9.98 1.73 25.49
C PRO A 120 -10.84 0.77 26.33
N GLY A 121 -10.34 0.44 27.51
CA GLY A 121 -11.07 -0.37 28.51
C GLY A 121 -11.87 0.50 29.49
N SER A 122 -11.69 1.82 29.44
CA SER A 122 -12.36 2.78 30.33
C SER A 122 -12.59 4.13 29.63
N ASP A 123 -13.52 4.92 30.16
CA ASP A 123 -13.78 6.29 29.66
C ASP A 123 -12.56 7.21 29.82
N ALA A 124 -11.75 7.01 30.85
CA ALA A 124 -10.51 7.76 31.06
C ALA A 124 -9.49 7.47 29.95
N GLU A 125 -9.33 6.21 29.56
CA GLU A 125 -8.48 5.82 28.42
C GLU A 125 -9.01 6.37 27.10
N ALA A 126 -10.33 6.31 26.88
CA ALA A 126 -10.96 6.87 25.70
C ALA A 126 -10.74 8.40 25.61
N GLY A 127 -10.91 9.11 26.72
CA GLY A 127 -10.66 10.54 26.81
C GLY A 127 -9.19 10.90 26.53
N TRP A 128 -8.26 10.13 27.07
CA TRP A 128 -6.83 10.32 26.84
C TRP A 128 -6.46 10.06 25.37
N LEU A 129 -6.97 9.00 24.75
CA LEU A 129 -6.73 8.68 23.33
C LEU A 129 -7.26 9.77 22.40
N ALA A 130 -8.42 10.35 22.73
CA ALA A 130 -9.05 11.37 21.90
C ALA A 130 -8.48 12.78 22.11
N GLY A 131 -8.03 13.10 23.34
CA GLY A 131 -7.61 14.43 23.75
C GLY A 131 -6.11 14.62 23.91
N ASP A 132 -5.50 13.94 24.89
CA ASP A 132 -4.12 14.16 25.27
C ASP A 132 -3.11 13.56 24.30
N LEU A 133 -3.35 12.35 23.83
CA LEU A 133 -2.46 11.66 22.90
C LEU A 133 -2.22 12.46 21.61
N PRO A 134 -3.24 12.98 20.89
CA PRO A 134 -3.02 13.77 19.68
C PRO A 134 -2.18 15.03 19.94
N ARG A 135 -2.39 15.72 21.06
CA ARG A 135 -1.61 16.90 21.46
C ARG A 135 -0.15 16.55 21.72
N TYR A 136 0.08 15.43 22.42
CA TYR A 136 1.42 14.92 22.69
C TYR A 136 2.14 14.52 21.40
N LEU A 137 1.48 13.79 20.52
CA LEU A 137 2.03 13.38 19.22
C LEU A 137 2.35 14.59 18.32
N ALA A 138 1.51 15.62 18.32
CA ALA A 138 1.76 16.85 17.57
C ALA A 138 3.03 17.56 18.03
N ARG A 139 3.20 17.72 19.35
CA ARG A 139 4.41 18.31 19.95
C ARG A 139 5.66 17.49 19.67
N ALA A 140 5.59 16.16 19.79
CA ALA A 140 6.70 15.26 19.50
C ALA A 140 7.14 15.36 18.05
N ARG A 141 6.19 15.41 17.11
CA ARG A 141 6.45 15.58 15.67
C ARG A 141 7.12 16.92 15.36
N ALA A 142 6.66 18.02 15.97
CA ALA A 142 7.26 19.34 15.79
C ALA A 142 8.76 19.36 16.17
N ARG A 143 9.16 18.54 17.14
CA ARG A 143 10.56 18.38 17.59
C ARG A 143 11.29 17.23 16.90
N ARG A 144 10.69 16.58 15.91
CA ARG A 144 11.25 15.38 15.22
C ARG A 144 11.67 14.28 16.18
N ALA A 145 10.93 14.10 17.27
CA ALA A 145 11.28 13.16 18.32
C ALA A 145 10.88 11.71 17.96
N LYS A 146 11.70 10.74 18.41
CA LYS A 146 11.33 9.30 18.42
C LYS A 146 10.31 9.09 19.54
N ILE A 147 9.12 8.55 19.20
CA ILE A 147 8.06 8.28 20.17
C ILE A 147 8.07 6.81 20.53
N VAL A 148 8.14 6.51 21.84
CA VAL A 148 8.14 5.15 22.36
C VAL A 148 7.12 5.05 23.51
N ARG A 149 6.26 4.04 23.46
CA ARG A 149 5.39 3.66 24.58
C ARG A 149 6.13 2.66 25.44
N VAL A 150 6.27 2.92 26.73
CA VAL A 150 7.03 2.09 27.66
C VAL A 150 6.14 1.61 28.80
N GLY A 151 6.29 0.36 29.19
CA GLY A 151 5.57 -0.25 30.30
C GLY A 151 6.11 -1.64 30.62
N GLN A 152 5.60 -2.25 31.66
CA GLN A 152 5.91 -3.62 32.02
C GLN A 152 5.06 -4.60 31.21
N LEU A 153 5.63 -5.71 30.82
CA LEU A 153 4.95 -6.80 30.14
C LEU A 153 5.21 -8.11 30.88
N ASP A 154 4.14 -8.87 31.14
CA ASP A 154 4.22 -10.24 31.60
C ASP A 154 4.06 -11.18 30.39
N PRO A 155 5.13 -11.86 29.92
CA PRO A 155 5.04 -12.78 28.82
C PRO A 155 4.25 -14.06 29.16
N GLY A 156 4.00 -14.31 30.46
CA GLY A 156 3.36 -15.53 30.95
C GLY A 156 4.30 -16.77 30.91
N ASN A 157 3.73 -17.93 31.22
CA ASN A 157 4.44 -19.24 31.21
C ASN A 157 5.72 -19.29 32.07
N GLY A 158 5.74 -18.59 33.23
CA GLY A 158 6.87 -18.57 34.15
C GLY A 158 8.10 -17.79 33.66
N THR A 159 7.99 -17.00 32.60
CA THR A 159 9.04 -16.09 32.16
C THR A 159 9.09 -14.84 33.04
N PRO A 160 10.28 -14.24 33.27
CA PRO A 160 10.39 -12.98 34.00
C PRO A 160 9.59 -11.86 33.32
N ARG A 161 9.11 -10.90 34.13
CA ARG A 161 8.53 -9.66 33.59
C ARG A 161 9.59 -8.88 32.82
N LEU A 162 9.14 -8.19 31.80
CA LEU A 162 9.98 -7.41 30.93
C LEU A 162 9.64 -5.93 31.03
N LEU A 163 10.64 -5.07 30.99
CA LEU A 163 10.44 -3.67 30.67
C LEU A 163 10.49 -3.51 29.16
N CYS A 164 9.37 -3.18 28.57
CA CYS A 164 9.22 -3.10 27.13
C CYS A 164 8.97 -1.67 26.68
N GLY A 165 9.68 -1.25 25.64
CA GLY A 165 9.37 -0.10 24.81
C GLY A 165 8.81 -0.56 23.47
N THR A 166 7.82 0.14 22.94
CA THR A 166 7.30 -0.14 21.60
C THR A 166 7.15 1.15 20.83
N SER A 167 7.61 1.15 19.58
CA SER A 167 7.32 2.23 18.66
C SER A 167 5.80 2.32 18.39
N LEU A 168 5.32 3.41 17.79
CA LEU A 168 3.92 3.54 17.38
C LEU A 168 3.45 2.42 16.43
N ARG A 169 4.39 1.70 15.79
CA ARG A 169 4.14 0.55 14.90
C ARG A 169 4.18 -0.81 15.61
N GLY A 170 4.35 -0.83 16.95
CA GLY A 170 4.35 -2.06 17.73
C GLY A 170 5.65 -2.86 17.74
N ARG A 171 6.76 -2.35 17.19
CA ARG A 171 8.08 -3.03 17.27
C ARG A 171 8.62 -2.96 18.68
N PRO A 172 8.86 -4.11 19.36
CA PRO A 172 9.33 -4.14 20.75
C PRO A 172 10.83 -3.94 20.86
N GLU A 173 11.23 -3.18 21.90
CA GLU A 173 12.57 -3.12 22.45
C GLU A 173 12.43 -3.44 23.93
N TRP A 174 13.23 -4.34 24.54
CA TRP A 174 13.02 -4.75 25.95
C TRP A 174 14.29 -5.14 26.67
N LEU A 175 14.17 -5.15 28.01
CA LEU A 175 15.08 -5.78 28.94
C LEU A 175 14.30 -6.61 29.98
N PRO A 176 14.86 -7.71 30.50
CA PRO A 176 14.29 -8.39 31.66
C PRO A 176 14.27 -7.45 32.88
N LEU A 177 13.18 -7.47 33.65
CA LEU A 177 13.11 -6.76 34.92
C LEU A 177 13.83 -7.58 36.00
N THR A 178 14.64 -6.89 36.79
CA THR A 178 15.23 -7.45 38.00
C THR A 178 14.28 -7.24 39.17
N ALA A 179 14.01 -8.27 39.95
CA ALA A 179 13.05 -8.16 41.07
C ALA A 179 13.48 -7.17 42.18
N ALA A 180 14.76 -6.75 42.19
CA ALA A 180 15.37 -6.02 43.29
C ALA A 180 15.37 -4.48 43.14
N ASN A 181 15.31 -3.93 41.92
CA ASN A 181 15.47 -2.48 41.75
C ASN A 181 14.73 -1.91 40.53
N GLN A 182 13.41 -1.73 40.64
CA GLN A 182 12.60 -1.20 39.52
C GLN A 182 13.08 0.18 39.02
N ALA A 183 13.54 1.07 39.87
CA ALA A 183 14.01 2.39 39.45
C ALA A 183 15.31 2.30 38.64
N GLY A 184 16.23 1.39 38.99
CA GLY A 184 17.45 1.10 38.25
C GLY A 184 17.16 0.53 36.86
N ASP A 185 16.22 -0.41 36.75
CA ASP A 185 15.82 -1.01 35.48
C ASP A 185 15.27 0.04 34.50
N TYR A 186 14.47 1.01 34.98
CA TYR A 186 13.99 2.11 34.15
C TYR A 186 15.10 3.06 33.72
N LEU A 187 16.06 3.36 34.62
CA LEU A 187 17.22 4.20 34.28
C LEU A 187 18.06 3.55 33.19
N GLU A 188 18.39 2.26 33.35
CA GLU A 188 19.15 1.51 32.36
C GLU A 188 18.43 1.47 31.01
N PHE A 189 17.13 1.20 31.03
CA PHE A 189 16.31 1.14 29.82
C PHE A 189 16.24 2.46 29.08
N PHE A 190 15.97 3.57 29.78
CA PHE A 190 15.93 4.88 29.16
C PHE A 190 17.30 5.35 28.68
N ALA A 191 18.37 5.07 29.42
CA ALA A 191 19.73 5.37 29.00
C ALA A 191 20.09 4.60 27.71
N ALA A 192 19.67 3.34 27.62
CA ALA A 192 19.88 2.53 26.42
C ALA A 192 19.08 3.08 25.22
N LEU A 193 17.80 3.44 25.40
CA LEU A 193 16.99 4.06 24.35
C LEU A 193 17.57 5.37 23.83
N LEU A 194 18.11 6.20 24.75
CA LEU A 194 18.76 7.47 24.40
C LEU A 194 20.09 7.29 23.68
N ALA A 195 20.85 6.25 24.04
CA ALA A 195 22.12 5.93 23.39
C ALA A 195 21.92 5.46 21.95
N GLU A 196 20.82 4.75 21.68
CA GLU A 196 20.48 4.24 20.36
C GLU A 196 19.69 5.26 19.49
N SER A 197 19.40 6.46 20.01
CA SER A 197 18.62 7.48 19.29
C SER A 197 19.38 8.77 19.12
N ALA A 198 19.62 9.19 17.89
CA ALA A 198 20.15 10.52 17.58
C ALA A 198 19.08 11.63 17.75
N ALA A 199 17.79 11.27 17.68
CA ALA A 199 16.67 12.21 17.86
C ALA A 199 16.25 12.28 19.33
N PRO A 200 15.63 13.39 19.78
CA PRO A 200 15.00 13.48 21.09
C PRO A 200 14.02 12.32 21.32
N LEU A 201 13.98 11.78 22.51
CA LEU A 201 13.13 10.68 22.89
C LEU A 201 11.89 11.19 23.63
N TRP A 202 10.72 10.80 23.16
CA TRP A 202 9.44 11.10 23.78
C TRP A 202 8.77 9.80 24.22
N VAL A 203 8.59 9.64 25.54
CA VAL A 203 8.13 8.40 26.17
C VAL A 203 6.71 8.58 26.69
N LEU A 204 5.83 7.67 26.27
CA LEU A 204 4.52 7.44 26.86
C LEU A 204 4.67 6.32 27.89
N LEU A 205 4.74 6.65 29.17
CA LEU A 205 5.05 5.72 30.25
C LEU A 205 3.80 5.23 30.97
N HIS A 206 3.62 3.91 31.04
CA HIS A 206 2.54 3.25 31.78
C HIS A 206 3.05 2.63 33.09
N GLY A 207 2.22 2.69 34.12
CA GLY A 207 2.37 1.91 35.36
C GLY A 207 3.39 2.45 36.36
N VAL A 208 4.17 3.49 36.03
CA VAL A 208 5.14 4.11 36.94
C VAL A 208 5.02 5.64 36.88
N ASP A 209 4.96 6.24 38.06
CA ASP A 209 5.08 7.67 38.18
C ASP A 209 6.54 8.01 38.52
N PRO A 210 7.30 8.64 37.60
CA PRO A 210 8.69 8.98 37.82
C PRO A 210 8.89 9.89 39.06
N LYS A 211 7.90 10.70 39.42
CA LYS A 211 7.96 11.62 40.56
C LYS A 211 8.04 10.91 41.89
N LYS A 212 7.58 9.64 41.96
CA LYS A 212 7.67 8.82 43.17
C LYS A 212 9.06 8.20 43.38
N HIS A 213 9.96 8.33 42.41
CA HIS A 213 11.32 7.79 42.44
C HIS A 213 12.35 8.89 42.24
N ALA A 214 12.90 9.42 43.34
CA ALA A 214 13.79 10.62 43.35
C ALA A 214 14.97 10.48 42.37
N ALA A 215 15.65 9.33 42.35
CA ALA A 215 16.77 9.08 41.44
C ALA A 215 16.36 9.11 39.97
N LEU A 216 15.22 8.48 39.63
CA LEU A 216 14.68 8.47 38.26
C LEU A 216 14.24 9.88 37.83
N SER A 217 13.57 10.61 38.73
CA SER A 217 13.13 11.98 38.47
C SER A 217 14.30 12.93 38.22
N ALA A 218 15.32 12.86 39.06
CA ALA A 218 16.54 13.69 38.93
C ALA A 218 17.26 13.39 37.61
N TRP A 219 17.39 12.10 37.25
CA TRP A 219 18.05 11.68 36.02
C TRP A 219 17.28 12.16 34.79
N ILE A 220 15.92 12.06 34.78
CA ILE A 220 15.09 12.53 33.67
C ILE A 220 15.29 14.03 33.46
N VAL A 221 15.29 14.82 34.55
CA VAL A 221 15.52 16.27 34.49
C VAL A 221 16.90 16.59 33.90
N ALA A 222 17.92 15.83 34.26
CA ALA A 222 19.29 16.00 33.74
C ALA A 222 19.41 15.75 32.22
N GLN A 223 18.47 15.00 31.61
CA GLN A 223 18.49 14.78 30.14
C GLN A 223 17.95 15.99 29.36
N GLY A 224 17.31 16.95 30.02
CA GLY A 224 16.79 18.19 29.40
C GLY A 224 15.85 17.92 28.23
N GLU A 225 16.10 18.57 27.11
CA GLU A 225 15.25 18.44 25.91
C GLU A 225 15.38 17.11 25.18
N ARG A 226 16.39 16.29 25.52
CA ARG A 226 16.60 14.99 24.88
C ARG A 226 15.58 13.94 25.31
N LEU A 227 14.96 14.10 26.50
CA LEU A 227 13.99 13.15 27.02
C LEU A 227 12.74 13.86 27.54
N THR A 228 11.59 13.52 26.99
CA THR A 228 10.28 13.97 27.50
C THR A 228 9.43 12.76 27.85
N ILE A 229 8.90 12.72 29.09
CA ILE A 229 8.04 11.62 29.54
C ILE A 229 6.64 12.16 29.84
N ALA A 230 5.63 11.46 29.32
CA ALA A 230 4.23 11.68 29.66
C ALA A 230 3.61 10.40 30.19
N ALA A 231 2.69 10.52 31.14
CA ALA A 231 1.92 9.40 31.63
C ALA A 231 1.02 8.84 30.53
N CYS A 232 0.96 7.52 30.43
CA CYS A 232 0.08 6.78 29.55
C CYS A 232 -0.84 5.90 30.41
N PRO A 233 -2.17 6.10 30.39
CA PRO A 233 -3.08 5.25 31.15
C PRO A 233 -3.22 3.84 30.59
N ILE A 234 -2.75 3.62 29.36
CA ILE A 234 -2.99 2.38 28.61
C ILE A 234 -1.84 1.41 28.85
N GLU A 235 -2.17 0.24 29.34
CA GLU A 235 -1.25 -0.87 29.57
C GLU A 235 -0.71 -1.46 28.27
N LEU A 236 0.55 -1.96 28.28
CA LEU A 236 1.10 -2.76 27.20
C LEU A 236 0.41 -4.13 27.19
N THR A 237 -0.41 -4.39 26.17
CA THR A 237 -1.12 -5.64 26.00
C THR A 237 -0.58 -6.42 24.82
N ARG A 238 -0.68 -7.76 24.90
CA ARG A 238 -0.35 -8.69 23.80
C ARG A 238 -1.39 -8.56 22.69
N ALA A 239 -0.98 -8.62 21.45
CA ALA A 239 -1.88 -8.76 20.34
C ALA A 239 -2.56 -10.14 20.44
N GLY A 240 -3.87 -10.18 20.68
CA GLY A 240 -4.64 -11.41 20.86
C GLY A 240 -4.88 -11.86 22.31
N GLY A 241 -4.44 -11.09 23.31
CA GLY A 241 -4.61 -11.42 24.75
C GLY A 241 -6.01 -11.19 25.34
N ALA A 242 -6.94 -10.58 24.62
CA ALA A 242 -8.37 -10.65 24.95
C ALA A 242 -9.00 -11.70 24.01
N GLU A 243 -9.64 -12.72 24.57
CA GLU A 243 -10.45 -13.64 23.78
C GLU A 243 -11.39 -12.84 22.87
N ALA A 244 -11.05 -12.78 21.59
CA ALA A 244 -11.96 -12.26 20.60
C ALA A 244 -13.16 -13.20 20.57
N PRO A 245 -14.40 -12.72 20.81
CA PRO A 245 -15.57 -13.57 20.66
C PRO A 245 -15.61 -14.10 19.23
N ARG A 246 -15.43 -15.40 19.08
CA ARG A 246 -15.36 -16.12 17.79
C ARG A 246 -16.70 -16.22 17.07
N SER A 247 -17.64 -15.32 17.30
CA SER A 247 -18.93 -15.37 16.61
C SER A 247 -19.31 -14.00 16.02
N ALA A 248 -19.54 -14.00 14.72
CA ALA A 248 -20.08 -12.87 13.98
C ALA A 248 -21.36 -12.23 14.57
N PRO A 249 -22.24 -12.96 15.30
CA PRO A 249 -23.39 -12.37 16.00
C PRO A 249 -23.01 -11.43 17.14
N ALA A 250 -21.96 -11.73 17.92
CA ALA A 250 -21.56 -10.91 19.07
C ALA A 250 -20.98 -9.55 18.63
N ILE A 251 -20.26 -9.51 17.52
CA ILE A 251 -19.73 -8.25 16.94
C ILE A 251 -20.89 -7.36 16.46
N ARG A 252 -21.96 -7.94 15.89
CA ARG A 252 -23.17 -7.18 15.50
C ARG A 252 -23.96 -6.71 16.71
N ALA A 253 -24.04 -7.49 17.79
CA ALA A 253 -24.72 -7.11 19.02
C ALA A 253 -23.97 -5.98 19.76
N ALA A 254 -22.65 -6.07 19.88
CA ALA A 254 -21.82 -5.02 20.47
C ALA A 254 -21.88 -3.70 19.68
N ARG A 255 -21.90 -3.79 18.34
CA ARG A 255 -22.05 -2.62 17.47
C ARG A 255 -23.45 -2.00 17.56
N ARG A 256 -24.48 -2.82 17.79
CA ARG A 256 -25.86 -2.37 17.98
C ARG A 256 -26.08 -1.74 19.37
N ALA A 257 -25.40 -2.26 20.41
CA ALA A 257 -25.43 -1.70 21.77
C ALA A 257 -24.72 -0.36 21.86
N LEU A 258 -23.60 -0.16 21.13
CA LEU A 258 -22.89 1.13 21.02
C LEU A 258 -23.71 2.19 20.28
N LEU A 259 -24.66 1.78 19.42
CA LEU A 259 -25.58 2.67 18.71
C LEU A 259 -26.90 2.93 19.45
N ALA A 260 -27.13 2.26 20.59
CA ALA A 260 -28.41 2.27 21.33
C ALA A 260 -28.36 3.03 22.66
N VAL A 261 -27.27 3.77 22.97
CA VAL A 261 -27.25 4.64 24.16
C VAL A 261 -27.91 5.96 23.81
N PRO A 262 -29.08 6.32 24.39
CA PRO A 262 -29.66 7.62 24.19
C PRO A 262 -28.78 8.70 24.84
N PRO A 263 -28.56 9.85 24.19
CA PRO A 263 -27.81 10.93 24.78
C PRO A 263 -28.55 11.53 25.97
N PRO A 264 -27.84 11.97 27.05
CA PRO A 264 -28.47 12.68 28.15
C PRO A 264 -29.13 13.96 27.63
N ALA A 265 -30.33 14.23 28.11
CA ALA A 265 -31.11 15.42 27.77
C ALA A 265 -30.39 16.67 28.29
N GLY A 266 -29.77 17.39 27.35
CA GLY A 266 -29.20 18.74 27.53
C GLY A 266 -29.57 19.61 26.34
N PRO A 267 -29.51 20.95 26.42
CA PRO A 267 -30.24 21.85 25.55
C PRO A 267 -29.87 21.67 24.08
N GLN A 268 -30.90 21.62 23.28
CA GLN A 268 -30.86 21.49 21.82
C GLN A 268 -29.87 22.47 21.19
N ARG A 269 -28.79 21.95 20.65
CA ARG A 269 -28.03 22.55 19.56
C ARG A 269 -28.05 21.61 18.36
N ASN A 270 -28.57 22.16 17.29
CA ASN A 270 -28.83 21.51 16.02
C ASN A 270 -27.59 20.84 15.40
N HIS A 271 -27.86 19.69 14.79
CA HIS A 271 -27.10 19.00 13.73
C HIS A 271 -25.80 18.30 14.14
N SER A 272 -25.93 17.11 14.68
CA SER A 272 -25.00 16.02 14.43
C SER A 272 -25.19 15.59 12.95
N MET A 273 -24.51 16.26 12.03
CA MET A 273 -24.27 15.69 10.71
C MET A 273 -23.37 14.48 10.90
N THR A 274 -23.90 13.28 10.86
CA THR A 274 -23.13 12.10 10.47
C THR A 274 -22.56 12.43 9.08
N MET A 275 -21.28 12.81 9.05
CA MET A 275 -20.56 13.11 7.80
C MET A 275 -20.40 11.79 7.04
N THR A 276 -21.44 11.43 6.27
CA THR A 276 -21.30 10.39 5.25
C THR A 276 -20.37 10.92 4.17
N LEU A 277 -19.22 10.25 4.00
CA LEU A 277 -18.30 10.60 2.93
C LEU A 277 -19.03 10.62 1.59
N THR A 278 -18.80 11.65 0.80
CA THR A 278 -19.27 11.70 -0.59
C THR A 278 -18.66 10.57 -1.41
N HIS A 279 -19.18 10.32 -2.59
CA HIS A 279 -18.61 9.32 -3.51
C HIS A 279 -17.13 9.57 -3.77
N LEU A 280 -16.73 10.79 -4.14
CA LEU A 280 -15.34 11.15 -4.39
C LEU A 280 -14.45 11.04 -3.15
N GLN A 281 -14.95 11.41 -1.97
CA GLN A 281 -14.20 11.25 -0.72
C GLN A 281 -13.95 9.78 -0.37
N ARG A 282 -14.88 8.87 -0.69
CA ARG A 282 -14.67 7.42 -0.52
C ARG A 282 -13.62 6.89 -1.47
N LEU A 283 -13.66 7.29 -2.73
CA LEU A 283 -12.66 6.92 -3.74
C LEU A 283 -11.27 7.47 -3.37
N GLU A 284 -11.20 8.71 -2.91
CA GLU A 284 -9.95 9.30 -2.41
C GLU A 284 -9.39 8.53 -1.21
N ALA A 285 -10.22 8.22 -0.22
CA ALA A 285 -9.79 7.48 0.96
C ALA A 285 -9.28 6.08 0.62
N GLU A 286 -9.93 5.38 -0.32
CA GLU A 286 -9.49 4.09 -0.85
C GLU A 286 -8.14 4.21 -1.58
N ALA A 287 -8.00 5.18 -2.48
CA ALA A 287 -6.76 5.39 -3.23
C ALA A 287 -5.58 5.74 -2.31
N ILE A 288 -5.79 6.58 -1.30
CA ILE A 288 -4.79 6.92 -0.28
C ILE A 288 -4.41 5.67 0.53
N HIS A 289 -5.37 4.82 0.90
CA HIS A 289 -5.10 3.55 1.59
C HIS A 289 -4.23 2.63 0.74
N ILE A 290 -4.57 2.44 -0.54
CA ILE A 290 -3.79 1.62 -1.49
C ILE A 290 -2.36 2.15 -1.62
N LEU A 291 -2.17 3.45 -1.79
CA LEU A 291 -0.84 4.06 -1.89
C LEU A 291 0.02 3.78 -0.64
N ARG A 292 -0.58 3.92 0.54
CA ARG A 292 0.10 3.68 1.83
C ARG A 292 0.41 2.21 2.06
N GLU A 293 -0.48 1.30 1.65
CA GLU A 293 -0.29 -0.15 1.77
C GLU A 293 0.91 -0.61 0.92
N VAL A 294 0.99 -0.15 -0.33
CA VAL A 294 2.12 -0.50 -1.21
C VAL A 294 3.44 0.01 -0.65
N VAL A 295 3.50 1.26 -0.18
CA VAL A 295 4.72 1.83 0.41
C VAL A 295 5.13 1.12 1.69
N ALA A 296 4.18 0.56 2.43
CA ALA A 296 4.47 -0.20 3.65
C ALA A 296 5.11 -1.57 3.37
N GLU A 297 4.81 -2.18 2.22
CA GLU A 297 5.20 -3.55 1.88
C GLU A 297 6.28 -3.63 0.76
N ALA A 298 6.44 -2.57 -0.05
CA ALA A 298 7.44 -2.52 -1.10
C ALA A 298 8.78 -1.99 -0.60
N ASP A 299 9.88 -2.56 -1.12
CA ASP A 299 11.23 -2.09 -0.82
C ASP A 299 11.60 -0.87 -1.68
N LYS A 300 11.19 -0.89 -2.96
CA LYS A 300 11.46 0.17 -3.94
C LYS A 300 10.22 0.46 -4.79
N PRO A 301 9.23 1.17 -4.27
CA PRO A 301 8.07 1.60 -5.04
C PRO A 301 8.42 2.73 -6.00
N VAL A 302 7.68 2.82 -7.12
CA VAL A 302 7.79 3.90 -8.12
C VAL A 302 6.41 4.29 -8.63
N MET A 303 6.20 5.56 -8.97
CA MET A 303 4.97 6.01 -9.61
C MET A 303 5.21 6.28 -11.09
N LEU A 304 4.47 5.59 -11.96
CA LEU A 304 4.51 5.89 -13.39
C LEU A 304 3.82 7.22 -13.67
N TYR A 305 4.56 8.13 -14.30
CA TYR A 305 4.08 9.46 -14.63
C TYR A 305 4.06 9.68 -16.14
N SER A 306 2.87 9.54 -16.74
CA SER A 306 2.67 9.65 -18.19
C SER A 306 2.33 11.08 -18.65
N VAL A 307 2.25 12.04 -17.74
CA VAL A 307 1.76 13.42 -17.99
C VAL A 307 0.28 13.48 -18.39
N GLY A 308 -0.47 12.38 -18.21
CA GLY A 308 -1.91 12.31 -18.46
C GLY A 308 -2.74 12.70 -17.25
N LYS A 309 -4.06 12.89 -17.44
CA LYS A 309 -5.02 13.24 -16.38
C LYS A 309 -5.00 12.26 -15.21
N ASP A 310 -4.91 10.96 -15.50
CA ASP A 310 -4.94 9.91 -14.50
C ASP A 310 -3.65 9.92 -13.65
N SER A 311 -2.48 10.10 -14.27
CA SER A 311 -1.21 10.24 -13.55
C SER A 311 -1.12 11.54 -12.74
N ALA A 312 -1.74 12.62 -13.20
CA ALA A 312 -1.84 13.88 -12.43
C ALA A 312 -2.75 13.71 -11.20
N CYS A 313 -3.89 13.01 -11.36
CA CYS A 313 -4.78 12.65 -10.27
C CYS A 313 -4.06 11.76 -9.22
N MET A 314 -3.34 10.72 -9.66
CA MET A 314 -2.55 9.85 -8.76
C MET A 314 -1.47 10.63 -8.01
N LEU A 315 -0.78 11.54 -8.68
CA LEU A 315 0.24 12.39 -8.05
C LEU A 315 -0.36 13.24 -6.92
N ARG A 316 -1.53 13.85 -7.16
CA ARG A 316 -2.23 14.61 -6.13
C ARG A 316 -2.64 13.72 -4.95
N LEU A 317 -3.17 12.54 -5.22
CA LEU A 317 -3.49 11.54 -4.18
C LEU A 317 -2.26 11.10 -3.39
N ALA A 318 -1.12 10.91 -4.05
CA ALA A 318 0.14 10.58 -3.39
C ALA A 318 0.63 11.71 -2.48
N GLN A 319 0.57 12.97 -2.95
CA GLN A 319 0.87 14.14 -2.12
C GLN A 319 -0.01 14.19 -0.87
N LYS A 320 -1.33 13.95 -1.00
CA LYS A 320 -2.26 13.89 0.15
C LYS A 320 -1.97 12.68 1.06
N ALA A 321 -1.62 11.52 0.48
CA ALA A 321 -1.33 10.31 1.23
C ALA A 321 -0.15 10.46 2.19
N PHE A 322 0.85 11.24 1.81
CA PHE A 322 2.10 11.38 2.57
C PHE A 322 2.30 12.77 3.17
N PHE A 323 1.35 13.71 2.96
CA PHE A 323 1.43 15.04 3.55
C PHE A 323 1.70 14.97 5.07
N PRO A 324 2.61 15.83 5.64
CA PRO A 324 3.33 16.93 4.98
C PRO A 324 4.66 16.55 4.30
N ALA A 325 5.04 15.26 4.31
CA ALA A 325 6.25 14.80 3.63
C ALA A 325 6.01 14.62 2.12
N VAL A 326 7.09 14.72 1.35
CA VAL A 326 7.09 14.31 -0.06
C VAL A 326 6.84 12.81 -0.15
N PRO A 327 6.08 12.32 -1.15
CA PRO A 327 5.89 10.89 -1.35
C PRO A 327 7.24 10.14 -1.40
N PRO A 328 7.40 9.01 -0.67
CA PRO A 328 8.70 8.35 -0.49
C PRO A 328 9.06 7.41 -1.67
N PHE A 329 8.85 7.86 -2.89
CA PHE A 329 9.17 7.16 -4.14
C PHE A 329 9.33 8.15 -5.28
N PRO A 330 10.14 7.81 -6.31
CA PRO A 330 10.32 8.66 -7.48
C PRO A 330 9.15 8.55 -8.46
N LEU A 331 9.08 9.52 -9.35
CA LEU A 331 8.28 9.46 -10.57
C LEU A 331 9.11 8.80 -11.68
N LEU A 332 8.52 7.90 -12.46
CA LEU A 332 9.14 7.29 -13.64
C LEU A 332 8.37 7.68 -14.89
N HIS A 333 9.05 8.39 -15.79
CA HIS A 333 8.55 8.67 -17.13
C HIS A 333 9.26 7.79 -18.16
N VAL A 334 8.52 6.88 -18.79
CA VAL A 334 9.00 6.14 -19.97
C VAL A 334 8.82 7.03 -21.18
N ASP A 335 9.92 7.61 -21.62
CA ASP A 335 9.95 8.57 -22.72
C ASP A 335 10.12 7.84 -24.06
N THR A 336 9.11 7.93 -24.89
CA THR A 336 9.08 7.32 -26.22
C THR A 336 9.72 8.22 -27.30
N THR A 337 10.28 9.39 -26.92
CA THR A 337 10.72 10.46 -27.84
C THR A 337 9.59 11.03 -28.73
N TRP A 338 8.41 10.41 -28.70
CA TRP A 338 7.23 10.76 -29.47
C TRP A 338 6.11 11.28 -28.58
N LYS A 339 6.37 12.40 -27.88
CA LYS A 339 5.38 13.12 -27.10
C LYS A 339 5.12 14.50 -27.71
N PHE A 340 3.96 15.08 -27.41
CA PHE A 340 3.69 16.47 -27.75
C PHE A 340 4.60 17.41 -27.00
N ARG A 341 4.97 18.54 -27.59
CA ARG A 341 5.82 19.57 -26.95
C ARG A 341 5.26 20.06 -25.63
N GLU A 342 3.94 20.26 -25.55
CA GLU A 342 3.25 20.67 -24.32
C GLU A 342 3.39 19.62 -23.20
N MET A 343 3.50 18.33 -23.51
CA MET A 343 3.73 17.28 -22.52
C MET A 343 5.13 17.33 -21.92
N TYR A 344 6.14 17.63 -22.73
CA TYR A 344 7.52 17.78 -22.23
C TYR A 344 7.63 18.99 -21.29
N ALA A 345 6.99 20.12 -21.65
CA ALA A 345 6.95 21.32 -20.80
C ALA A 345 6.26 21.05 -19.46
N GLU A 346 5.12 20.35 -19.48
CA GLU A 346 4.37 20.01 -18.27
C GLU A 346 5.14 19.01 -17.39
N ARG A 347 5.84 18.04 -17.98
CA ARG A 347 6.70 17.10 -17.27
C ARG A 347 7.79 17.83 -16.47
N ALA A 348 8.47 18.78 -17.11
CA ALA A 348 9.53 19.58 -16.49
C ALA A 348 8.97 20.44 -15.34
N ARG A 349 7.81 21.06 -15.55
CA ARG A 349 7.13 21.86 -14.52
C ARG A 349 6.79 21.03 -13.29
N VAL A 350 6.16 19.87 -13.48
CA VAL A 350 5.75 18.99 -12.37
C VAL A 350 6.96 18.52 -11.56
N ALA A 351 8.06 18.15 -12.21
CA ALA A 351 9.29 17.79 -11.51
C ALA A 351 9.81 18.92 -10.61
N ALA A 352 9.78 20.16 -11.11
CA ALA A 352 10.23 21.33 -10.36
C ALA A 352 9.31 21.66 -9.16
N GLU A 353 7.99 21.57 -9.36
CA GLU A 353 7.01 21.99 -8.34
C GLU A 353 6.80 20.96 -7.22
N THR A 354 6.93 19.66 -7.51
CA THR A 354 6.62 18.61 -6.53
C THR A 354 7.77 18.27 -5.58
N GLY A 355 9.01 18.63 -5.94
CA GLY A 355 10.21 18.23 -5.21
C GLY A 355 10.47 16.71 -5.25
N MET A 356 9.72 15.96 -6.08
CA MET A 356 9.93 14.54 -6.27
C MET A 356 11.01 14.29 -7.34
N GLU A 357 11.81 13.26 -7.12
CA GLU A 357 12.74 12.80 -8.14
C GLU A 357 11.99 12.31 -9.38
N LEU A 358 12.36 12.80 -10.56
CA LEU A 358 11.82 12.35 -11.83
C LEU A 358 12.87 11.56 -12.61
N LEU A 359 12.66 10.27 -12.73
CA LEU A 359 13.45 9.36 -13.55
C LEU A 359 12.87 9.32 -14.97
N ILE A 360 13.72 9.59 -15.95
CA ILE A 360 13.35 9.52 -17.36
C ILE A 360 14.09 8.34 -17.98
N HIS A 361 13.34 7.39 -18.54
CA HIS A 361 13.90 6.23 -19.20
C HIS A 361 13.50 6.21 -20.67
N GLN A 362 14.50 6.06 -21.55
CA GLN A 362 14.34 5.82 -22.99
C GLN A 362 14.89 4.42 -23.30
N ASN A 363 14.19 3.63 -24.12
CA ASN A 363 14.70 2.35 -24.56
C ASN A 363 15.90 2.58 -25.51
N PRO A 364 17.12 2.15 -25.13
CA PRO A 364 18.31 2.38 -25.94
C PRO A 364 18.29 1.66 -27.27
N GLU A 365 17.67 0.47 -27.34
CA GLU A 365 17.56 -0.31 -28.57
C GLU A 365 16.59 0.34 -29.55
N ALA A 366 15.41 0.78 -29.07
CA ALA A 366 14.46 1.51 -29.90
C ALA A 366 15.05 2.81 -30.44
N ARG A 367 15.88 3.48 -29.64
CA ARG A 367 16.60 4.69 -30.05
C ARG A 367 17.66 4.38 -31.11
N ALA A 368 18.48 3.35 -30.92
CA ALA A 368 19.53 2.96 -31.85
C ALA A 368 18.97 2.53 -33.21
N GLN A 369 17.80 1.86 -33.21
CA GLN A 369 17.10 1.42 -34.43
C GLN A 369 16.23 2.52 -35.06
N GLY A 370 16.13 3.70 -34.47
CA GLY A 370 15.30 4.81 -34.98
C GLY A 370 13.80 4.47 -35.02
N ILE A 371 13.32 3.61 -34.10
CA ILE A 371 11.93 3.16 -34.10
C ILE A 371 10.96 4.34 -33.99
N ASN A 372 10.15 4.54 -35.01
CA ASN A 372 9.14 5.58 -35.09
C ASN A 372 7.77 5.00 -35.51
N PRO A 373 6.66 5.72 -35.28
CA PRO A 373 5.33 5.19 -35.55
C PRO A 373 4.95 5.14 -37.04
N PHE A 374 5.67 5.84 -37.92
CA PHE A 374 5.36 5.89 -39.35
C PHE A 374 6.00 4.75 -40.12
N ASP A 375 7.30 4.52 -39.92
CA ASP A 375 8.04 3.49 -40.67
C ASP A 375 7.82 2.09 -40.09
N HIS A 376 7.58 1.98 -38.77
CA HIS A 376 7.50 0.71 -38.06
C HIS A 376 6.08 0.35 -37.61
N GLY A 377 5.13 1.28 -37.74
CA GLY A 377 3.76 1.12 -37.32
C GLY A 377 3.54 1.27 -35.80
N SER A 378 2.27 1.42 -35.42
CA SER A 378 1.85 1.69 -34.05
C SER A 378 2.19 0.57 -33.07
N GLN A 379 2.13 -0.69 -33.52
CA GLN A 379 2.35 -1.86 -32.69
C GLN A 379 3.82 -2.01 -32.28
N ILE A 380 4.76 -2.01 -33.24
CA ILE A 380 6.20 -2.14 -32.98
C ILE A 380 6.68 -0.94 -32.16
N HIS A 381 6.27 0.27 -32.54
CA HIS A 381 6.59 1.47 -31.78
C HIS A 381 6.14 1.37 -30.33
N THR A 382 4.92 0.92 -30.07
CA THR A 382 4.39 0.78 -28.70
C THR A 382 5.10 -0.32 -27.93
N ASP A 383 5.37 -1.44 -28.54
CA ASP A 383 6.05 -2.55 -27.89
C ASP A 383 7.47 -2.16 -27.48
N MET A 384 8.27 -1.66 -28.40
CA MET A 384 9.66 -1.28 -28.15
C MET A 384 9.78 -0.14 -27.12
N TRP A 385 9.07 0.95 -27.34
CA TRP A 385 9.22 2.13 -26.49
C TRP A 385 8.51 2.01 -25.14
N LYS A 386 7.31 1.42 -25.09
CA LYS A 386 6.52 1.38 -23.84
C LYS A 386 6.68 0.06 -23.11
N THR A 387 6.44 -1.09 -23.77
CA THR A 387 6.47 -2.39 -23.08
C THR A 387 7.87 -2.76 -22.65
N GLN A 388 8.79 -2.80 -23.60
CA GLN A 388 10.18 -3.14 -23.32
C GLN A 388 10.88 -2.02 -22.53
N GLY A 389 10.64 -0.75 -22.87
CA GLY A 389 11.20 0.38 -22.13
C GLY A 389 10.78 0.39 -20.67
N LEU A 390 9.52 0.06 -20.35
CA LEU A 390 9.08 -0.05 -18.96
C LEU A 390 9.78 -1.20 -18.24
N ARG A 391 9.88 -2.38 -18.86
CA ARG A 391 10.59 -3.53 -18.27
C ARG A 391 12.04 -3.19 -17.98
N GLN A 392 12.75 -2.63 -18.94
CA GLN A 392 14.13 -2.19 -18.79
C GLN A 392 14.29 -1.19 -17.62
N ALA A 393 13.37 -0.23 -17.49
CA ALA A 393 13.41 0.74 -16.39
C ALA A 393 13.21 0.06 -15.03
N LEU A 394 12.24 -0.84 -14.92
CA LEU A 394 11.95 -1.54 -13.65
C LEU A 394 13.11 -2.44 -13.22
N GLU A 395 13.71 -3.16 -14.16
CA GLU A 395 14.88 -4.00 -13.93
C GLU A 395 16.12 -3.16 -13.58
N LYS A 396 16.39 -2.11 -14.37
CA LYS A 396 17.56 -1.22 -14.17
C LYS A 396 17.59 -0.59 -12.78
N TYR A 397 16.45 -0.12 -12.31
CA TYR A 397 16.35 0.56 -11.01
C TYR A 397 15.96 -0.40 -9.87
N GLY A 398 15.61 -1.64 -10.17
CA GLY A 398 15.22 -2.64 -9.19
C GLY A 398 13.89 -2.32 -8.49
N PHE A 399 12.93 -1.75 -9.20
CA PHE A 399 11.61 -1.44 -8.66
C PHE A 399 10.77 -2.71 -8.49
N ASP A 400 10.20 -2.88 -7.33
CA ASP A 400 9.40 -4.04 -6.93
C ASP A 400 7.90 -3.76 -6.86
N ALA A 401 7.51 -2.47 -6.87
CA ALA A 401 6.13 -2.03 -6.99
C ALA A 401 6.02 -0.78 -7.88
N ALA A 402 5.05 -0.76 -8.80
CA ALA A 402 4.82 0.38 -9.66
C ALA A 402 3.34 0.80 -9.63
N PHE A 403 3.08 2.06 -9.27
CA PHE A 403 1.75 2.65 -9.33
C PHE A 403 1.39 3.05 -10.75
N GLY A 404 0.18 2.72 -11.18
CA GLY A 404 -0.37 3.06 -12.48
C GLY A 404 -1.80 3.57 -12.43
N GLY A 405 -2.16 4.43 -13.38
CA GLY A 405 -3.45 5.11 -13.46
C GLY A 405 -4.55 4.32 -14.17
N ALA A 406 -4.40 3.01 -14.35
CA ALA A 406 -5.41 2.21 -15.03
C ALA A 406 -6.72 2.11 -14.24
N ARG A 407 -7.84 2.20 -14.93
CA ARG A 407 -9.19 2.09 -14.38
C ARG A 407 -9.95 0.92 -15.00
N ARG A 408 -10.88 0.33 -14.24
CA ARG A 408 -11.71 -0.79 -14.72
C ARG A 408 -12.71 -0.39 -15.81
N ASP A 409 -13.18 0.87 -15.81
CA ASP A 409 -14.12 1.37 -16.81
C ASP A 409 -13.47 1.69 -18.17
N GLU A 410 -12.14 1.78 -18.21
CA GLU A 410 -11.37 2.17 -19.38
C GLU A 410 -11.48 1.13 -20.49
N GLU A 411 -11.39 -0.16 -20.13
CA GLU A 411 -11.41 -1.28 -21.09
C GLU A 411 -11.74 -2.61 -20.40
N LYS A 412 -12.35 -3.56 -21.14
CA LYS A 412 -12.75 -4.89 -20.63
C LYS A 412 -11.58 -5.68 -20.02
N SER A 413 -10.39 -5.61 -20.59
CA SER A 413 -9.23 -6.33 -20.06
C SER A 413 -8.77 -5.74 -18.72
N ARG A 414 -8.95 -4.42 -18.50
CA ARG A 414 -8.67 -3.74 -17.22
C ARG A 414 -9.62 -4.19 -16.12
N ALA A 415 -10.87 -4.49 -16.45
CA ALA A 415 -11.85 -5.00 -15.48
C ALA A 415 -11.49 -6.36 -14.88
N LYS A 416 -10.68 -7.17 -15.60
CA LYS A 416 -10.17 -8.47 -15.12
C LYS A 416 -8.98 -8.33 -14.16
N GLU A 417 -8.29 -7.21 -14.19
CA GLU A 417 -7.11 -6.96 -13.37
C GLU A 417 -7.50 -6.55 -11.94
N ARG A 418 -6.72 -7.00 -10.96
CA ARG A 418 -6.90 -6.61 -9.56
C ARG A 418 -6.27 -5.25 -9.32
N ILE A 419 -6.62 -4.61 -8.19
CA ILE A 419 -5.97 -3.39 -7.73
C ILE A 419 -4.48 -3.64 -7.50
N PHE A 420 -4.14 -4.79 -6.90
CA PHE A 420 -2.77 -5.29 -6.83
C PHE A 420 -2.57 -6.41 -7.85
N SER A 421 -2.00 -6.07 -8.98
CA SER A 421 -1.70 -7.00 -10.06
C SER A 421 -0.29 -7.58 -9.86
N PHE A 422 -0.23 -8.80 -9.35
CA PHE A 422 1.03 -9.51 -9.12
C PHE A 422 1.65 -9.98 -10.42
N ARG A 423 2.95 -9.78 -10.54
CA ARG A 423 3.79 -10.18 -11.66
C ARG A 423 4.86 -11.14 -11.16
N ASN A 424 5.14 -12.18 -11.94
CA ASN A 424 6.24 -13.09 -11.66
C ASN A 424 7.61 -12.44 -11.96
N ALA A 425 8.70 -13.19 -11.76
CA ALA A 425 10.07 -12.73 -12.01
C ALA A 425 10.34 -12.29 -13.47
N GLN A 426 9.51 -12.70 -14.43
CA GLN A 426 9.57 -12.27 -15.83
C GLN A 426 8.58 -11.13 -16.14
N HIS A 427 8.07 -10.45 -15.12
CA HIS A 427 7.05 -9.38 -15.20
C HIS A 427 5.71 -9.81 -15.85
N ARG A 428 5.44 -11.11 -15.98
CA ARG A 428 4.22 -11.63 -16.60
C ARG A 428 3.06 -11.67 -15.61
N TRP A 429 1.89 -11.34 -16.10
CA TRP A 429 0.63 -11.46 -15.38
C TRP A 429 -0.01 -12.82 -15.62
N ASP A 430 -0.35 -13.53 -14.55
CA ASP A 430 -1.15 -14.75 -14.59
C ASP A 430 -2.46 -14.52 -13.81
N PRO A 431 -3.63 -14.60 -14.46
CA PRO A 431 -4.92 -14.40 -13.79
C PRO A 431 -5.20 -15.43 -12.69
N LYS A 432 -4.57 -16.60 -12.74
CA LYS A 432 -4.73 -17.67 -11.74
C LYS A 432 -3.88 -17.43 -10.48
N ALA A 433 -2.83 -16.65 -10.59
CA ALA A 433 -1.90 -16.34 -9.51
C ALA A 433 -2.24 -15.03 -8.77
N GLN A 434 -3.41 -14.43 -9.01
CA GLN A 434 -3.83 -13.19 -8.37
C GLN A 434 -4.55 -13.45 -7.04
N ARG A 435 -4.39 -12.52 -6.09
CA ARG A 435 -5.05 -12.59 -4.80
C ARG A 435 -6.46 -12.03 -4.85
N PRO A 436 -7.43 -12.60 -4.12
CA PRO A 436 -8.76 -12.00 -3.99
C PRO A 436 -8.70 -10.70 -3.16
N GLU A 437 -9.48 -9.70 -3.58
CA GLU A 437 -9.60 -8.38 -2.92
C GLU A 437 -11.02 -8.18 -2.39
N LEU A 438 -11.49 -9.16 -1.58
CA LEU A 438 -12.82 -9.12 -0.99
C LEU A 438 -12.87 -8.10 0.13
N TRP A 439 -14.02 -7.40 0.26
CA TRP A 439 -14.31 -6.44 1.32
C TRP A 439 -13.30 -5.29 1.46
N HIS A 440 -12.65 -4.88 0.37
CA HIS A 440 -11.59 -3.85 0.36
C HIS A 440 -10.42 -4.19 1.30
N LEU A 441 -10.15 -5.46 1.49
CA LEU A 441 -8.97 -5.94 2.19
C LEU A 441 -7.82 -6.08 1.17
N TYR A 442 -6.89 -5.15 1.25
CA TYR A 442 -5.73 -5.10 0.37
C TYR A 442 -4.51 -5.70 1.05
N ASN A 443 -3.71 -6.43 0.28
CA ASN A 443 -2.47 -7.04 0.76
C ASN A 443 -1.42 -6.96 -0.35
N ALA A 444 -0.49 -6.02 -0.20
CA ALA A 444 0.61 -5.77 -1.15
C ALA A 444 1.84 -6.63 -0.89
N ARG A 445 1.79 -7.59 0.05
CA ARG A 445 2.93 -8.46 0.35
C ARG A 445 3.24 -9.36 -0.84
N LYS A 446 4.48 -9.31 -1.34
CA LYS A 446 4.97 -10.09 -2.47
C LYS A 446 5.91 -11.22 -2.05
N GLY A 447 6.01 -12.25 -2.87
CA GLY A 447 7.01 -13.30 -2.76
C GLY A 447 8.37 -12.87 -3.34
N PRO A 448 9.42 -13.68 -3.12
CA PRO A 448 10.73 -13.44 -3.74
C PRO A 448 10.62 -13.43 -5.26
N GLY A 449 11.19 -12.39 -5.91
CA GLY A 449 11.17 -12.23 -7.36
C GLY A 449 9.84 -11.76 -7.96
N GLU A 450 8.77 -11.62 -7.17
CA GLU A 450 7.51 -11.03 -7.61
C GLU A 450 7.58 -9.50 -7.56
N SER A 451 6.84 -8.86 -8.47
CA SER A 451 6.59 -7.42 -8.44
C SER A 451 5.08 -7.13 -8.51
N ILE A 452 4.69 -5.91 -8.12
CA ILE A 452 3.29 -5.50 -8.09
C ILE A 452 3.09 -4.31 -9.02
N ARG A 453 2.01 -4.37 -9.81
CA ARG A 453 1.41 -3.19 -10.42
C ARG A 453 0.21 -2.79 -9.57
N ALA A 454 0.27 -1.62 -8.95
CA ALA A 454 -0.81 -1.12 -8.10
C ALA A 454 -1.63 -0.06 -8.82
N PHE A 455 -2.95 -0.18 -8.78
CA PHE A 455 -3.88 0.69 -9.48
C PHE A 455 -4.80 1.44 -8.51
N PRO A 456 -4.36 2.54 -7.90
CA PRO A 456 -5.15 3.30 -6.93
C PRO A 456 -6.46 3.86 -7.50
N LEU A 457 -6.52 4.08 -8.83
CA LEU A 457 -7.69 4.58 -9.53
C LEU A 457 -8.59 3.47 -10.11
N SER A 458 -8.34 2.20 -9.79
CA SER A 458 -9.03 1.06 -10.41
C SER A 458 -10.56 1.16 -10.38
N ASN A 459 -11.12 1.65 -9.27
CA ASN A 459 -12.57 1.79 -9.06
C ASN A 459 -13.15 3.14 -9.50
N TRP A 460 -12.34 4.03 -10.06
CA TRP A 460 -12.74 5.35 -10.54
C TRP A 460 -13.27 5.27 -11.97
N THR A 461 -14.30 6.03 -12.27
CA THR A 461 -14.74 6.29 -13.65
C THR A 461 -13.97 7.48 -14.25
N GLU A 462 -14.04 7.63 -15.59
CA GLU A 462 -13.47 8.82 -16.23
C GLU A 462 -14.08 10.11 -15.67
N LEU A 463 -15.39 10.09 -15.41
CA LEU A 463 -16.10 11.23 -14.82
C LEU A 463 -15.59 11.54 -13.40
N ASP A 464 -15.34 10.52 -12.57
CA ASP A 464 -14.79 10.72 -11.22
C ASP A 464 -13.42 11.40 -11.27
N VAL A 465 -12.56 11.00 -12.21
CA VAL A 465 -11.26 11.64 -12.43
C VAL A 465 -11.43 13.12 -12.78
N TRP A 466 -12.31 13.46 -13.72
CA TRP A 466 -12.53 14.86 -14.10
C TRP A 466 -13.13 15.69 -12.98
N GLN A 467 -14.10 15.15 -12.23
CA GLN A 467 -14.68 15.82 -11.07
C GLN A 467 -13.65 16.05 -9.95
N TYR A 468 -12.78 15.07 -9.73
CA TYR A 468 -11.71 15.20 -8.74
C TYR A 468 -10.66 16.24 -9.17
N ILE A 469 -10.28 16.27 -10.45
CA ILE A 469 -9.39 17.29 -11.00
C ILE A 469 -9.98 18.69 -10.78
N GLN A 470 -11.28 18.86 -10.98
CA GLN A 470 -11.97 20.12 -10.73
C GLN A 470 -12.00 20.47 -9.25
N GLN A 471 -12.35 19.51 -8.38
CA GLN A 471 -12.43 19.71 -6.93
C GLN A 471 -11.08 20.08 -6.31
N GLU A 472 -10.02 19.41 -6.71
CA GLU A 472 -8.66 19.61 -6.18
C GLU A 472 -7.87 20.67 -6.95
N ASN A 473 -8.48 21.29 -7.96
CA ASN A 473 -7.86 22.29 -8.85
C ASN A 473 -6.53 21.80 -9.45
N ILE A 474 -6.52 20.55 -9.94
CA ILE A 474 -5.31 19.92 -10.51
C ILE A 474 -5.04 20.53 -11.87
N ARG A 475 -3.86 21.09 -12.03
CA ARG A 475 -3.40 21.61 -13.32
C ARG A 475 -3.09 20.45 -14.28
N LEU A 476 -3.52 20.60 -15.52
CA LEU A 476 -3.32 19.62 -16.59
C LEU A 476 -2.60 20.25 -17.80
N VAL A 477 -2.06 19.37 -18.63
CA VAL A 477 -1.57 19.74 -19.95
C VAL A 477 -2.67 20.45 -20.76
N PRO A 478 -2.38 21.57 -21.42
CA PRO A 478 -3.40 22.31 -22.21
C PRO A 478 -4.04 21.51 -23.34
N LEU A 479 -3.46 20.39 -23.75
CA LEU A 479 -4.03 19.48 -24.77
C LEU A 479 -5.41 18.92 -24.42
N TYR A 480 -5.77 18.88 -23.15
CA TYR A 480 -7.10 18.44 -22.72
C TYR A 480 -8.20 19.45 -22.98
N PHE A 481 -7.86 20.73 -23.20
CA PHE A 481 -8.78 21.82 -23.42
C PHE A 481 -8.89 22.14 -24.90
N ALA A 482 -10.11 22.44 -25.36
CA ALA A 482 -10.35 22.78 -26.75
C ALA A 482 -9.65 24.09 -27.14
N LYS A 483 -8.84 24.01 -28.19
CA LYS A 483 -8.07 25.13 -28.73
C LYS A 483 -7.93 24.97 -30.24
N GLU A 484 -7.82 26.08 -30.97
CA GLU A 484 -7.45 26.06 -32.38
C GLU A 484 -6.05 25.46 -32.54
N ARG A 485 -5.98 24.34 -33.31
CA ARG A 485 -4.74 23.61 -33.54
C ARG A 485 -4.62 23.23 -35.02
N PRO A 486 -3.41 23.19 -35.58
CA PRO A 486 -3.20 22.64 -36.91
C PRO A 486 -3.39 21.12 -36.88
N VAL A 487 -4.32 20.60 -37.66
CA VAL A 487 -4.64 19.17 -37.74
C VAL A 487 -4.77 18.72 -39.17
N VAL A 488 -4.54 17.43 -39.40
CA VAL A 488 -4.87 16.72 -40.62
C VAL A 488 -5.83 15.60 -40.31
N GLU A 489 -6.71 15.27 -41.24
CA GLU A 489 -7.64 14.16 -41.08
C GLU A 489 -7.04 12.88 -41.70
N ARG A 490 -6.93 11.82 -40.89
CA ARG A 490 -6.53 10.51 -41.34
C ARG A 490 -7.49 9.44 -40.75
N ASP A 491 -8.09 8.66 -41.58
CA ASP A 491 -9.04 7.60 -41.20
C ASP A 491 -10.14 8.12 -40.26
N GLY A 492 -10.70 9.29 -40.56
CA GLY A 492 -11.76 9.93 -39.75
C GLY A 492 -11.31 10.43 -38.39
N THR A 493 -10.00 10.57 -38.18
CA THR A 493 -9.42 11.06 -36.92
C THR A 493 -8.59 12.31 -37.14
N TRP A 494 -8.79 13.33 -36.31
CA TRP A 494 -7.96 14.54 -36.33
C TRP A 494 -6.62 14.28 -35.67
N ILE A 495 -5.52 14.35 -36.44
CA ILE A 495 -4.16 14.21 -35.96
C ILE A 495 -3.51 15.58 -35.95
N MET A 496 -3.05 16.02 -34.78
CA MET A 496 -2.40 17.32 -34.63
C MET A 496 -1.01 17.30 -35.29
N VAL A 497 -0.72 18.34 -36.04
CA VAL A 497 0.63 18.61 -36.58
C VAL A 497 1.37 19.47 -35.55
N ASP A 498 2.10 18.84 -34.62
CA ASP A 498 2.77 19.50 -33.51
C ASP A 498 4.14 20.04 -33.89
N ASP A 499 4.84 19.31 -34.76
CA ASP A 499 6.17 19.66 -35.23
C ASP A 499 6.57 18.92 -36.52
N GLU A 500 7.81 19.09 -36.96
CA GLU A 500 8.41 18.54 -38.16
C GLU A 500 8.54 17.02 -38.19
N ARG A 501 8.36 16.33 -37.06
CA ARG A 501 8.37 14.86 -36.99
C ARG A 501 7.16 14.22 -37.70
N MET A 502 6.13 15.02 -37.99
CA MET A 502 4.96 14.51 -38.70
C MET A 502 5.14 14.66 -40.21
N PRO A 503 5.35 13.57 -40.95
CA PRO A 503 5.35 13.60 -42.40
C PRO A 503 3.93 13.85 -42.90
N LEU A 504 3.77 14.84 -43.78
CA LEU A 504 2.52 15.10 -44.48
C LEU A 504 2.48 14.27 -45.76
N ASN A 505 1.32 13.69 -46.05
CA ASN A 505 1.11 12.96 -47.32
C ASN A 505 1.04 13.95 -48.49
N GLN A 506 1.25 13.47 -49.71
CA GLN A 506 1.19 14.29 -50.89
C GLN A 506 -0.19 14.97 -51.00
N GLY A 507 -0.22 16.31 -51.05
CA GLY A 507 -1.46 17.10 -51.10
C GLY A 507 -2.16 17.32 -49.76
N GLU A 508 -1.63 16.78 -48.66
CA GLU A 508 -2.19 17.00 -47.32
C GLU A 508 -1.77 18.37 -46.79
N VAL A 509 -2.76 19.21 -46.44
CA VAL A 509 -2.53 20.55 -45.89
C VAL A 509 -3.14 20.63 -44.50
N PRO A 510 -2.37 21.00 -43.46
CA PRO A 510 -2.91 21.20 -42.13
C PRO A 510 -3.99 22.29 -42.11
N VAL A 511 -5.12 21.99 -41.49
CA VAL A 511 -6.22 22.93 -41.28
C VAL A 511 -6.36 23.28 -39.81
N MET A 512 -6.70 24.54 -39.51
CA MET A 512 -6.96 24.96 -38.13
C MET A 512 -8.34 24.48 -37.72
N ARG A 513 -8.39 23.72 -36.62
CA ARG A 513 -9.64 23.21 -36.02
C ARG A 513 -9.61 23.38 -34.52
N LYS A 514 -10.77 23.66 -33.93
CA LYS A 514 -10.91 23.68 -32.45
C LYS A 514 -11.05 22.26 -31.94
N VAL A 515 -9.93 21.69 -31.48
CA VAL A 515 -9.83 20.30 -31.02
C VAL A 515 -9.28 20.21 -29.62
N ARG A 516 -9.64 19.12 -28.92
CA ARG A 516 -9.05 18.67 -27.66
C ARG A 516 -8.76 17.17 -27.68
N PHE A 517 -7.98 16.71 -26.72
CA PHE A 517 -7.67 15.29 -26.56
C PHE A 517 -8.38 14.73 -25.32
N ARG A 518 -9.06 13.59 -25.42
CA ARG A 518 -9.62 12.87 -24.26
C ARG A 518 -8.56 12.06 -23.53
N THR A 519 -7.62 11.49 -24.27
CA THR A 519 -6.47 10.73 -23.74
C THR A 519 -5.20 11.19 -24.42
N LEU A 520 -4.10 11.19 -23.69
CA LEU A 520 -2.79 11.51 -24.23
C LEU A 520 -1.91 10.27 -24.29
N GLY A 521 -1.38 10.01 -25.45
CA GLY A 521 -0.48 8.91 -25.73
C GLY A 521 0.82 9.37 -26.38
N CYS A 522 1.28 8.62 -27.39
CA CYS A 522 2.35 9.06 -28.25
C CYS A 522 1.79 9.95 -29.36
N TYR A 523 2.50 10.98 -29.68
CA TYR A 523 2.33 11.72 -30.92
C TYR A 523 2.88 10.90 -32.10
N PRO A 524 2.22 10.71 -33.21
CA PRO A 524 0.89 11.19 -33.61
C PRO A 524 -0.23 10.13 -33.40
N LEU A 525 -0.02 9.12 -32.55
CA LEU A 525 -0.97 8.02 -32.33
C LEU A 525 -2.17 8.42 -31.45
N SER A 526 -2.25 9.67 -31.03
CA SER A 526 -3.35 10.22 -30.25
C SER A 526 -4.22 11.10 -31.15
N GLY A 527 -5.47 10.71 -31.35
CA GLY A 527 -6.44 11.48 -32.09
C GLY A 527 -7.10 12.57 -31.26
N GLY A 528 -7.30 13.74 -31.86
CA GLY A 528 -8.10 14.83 -31.32
C GLY A 528 -9.58 14.65 -31.67
N ILE A 529 -10.44 15.27 -30.89
CA ILE A 529 -11.87 15.39 -31.17
C ILE A 529 -12.23 16.86 -31.32
N GLU A 530 -13.11 17.21 -32.26
CA GLU A 530 -13.68 18.55 -32.33
C GLU A 530 -14.51 18.80 -31.07
N SER A 531 -14.28 19.92 -30.42
CA SER A 531 -14.92 20.26 -29.17
C SER A 531 -14.88 21.76 -28.91
N SER A 532 -15.87 22.26 -28.20
CA SER A 532 -15.89 23.64 -27.66
C SER A 532 -15.45 23.71 -26.20
N ALA A 533 -15.22 22.55 -25.53
CA ALA A 533 -14.91 22.48 -24.11
C ALA A 533 -13.48 22.95 -23.80
N ASP A 534 -13.34 24.23 -23.47
CA ASP A 534 -12.08 24.90 -23.13
C ASP A 534 -11.88 25.12 -21.62
N SER A 535 -12.77 24.54 -20.81
CA SER A 535 -12.74 24.60 -19.35
C SER A 535 -13.10 23.23 -18.74
N LEU A 536 -12.73 22.98 -17.47
CA LEU A 536 -13.06 21.74 -16.75
C LEU A 536 -14.57 21.52 -16.70
N THR A 537 -15.35 22.57 -16.46
CA THR A 537 -16.82 22.50 -16.45
C THR A 537 -17.35 22.07 -17.81
N GLY A 538 -16.84 22.63 -18.90
CA GLY A 538 -17.23 22.26 -20.26
C GLY A 538 -16.89 20.79 -20.56
N ILE A 539 -15.71 20.32 -20.16
CA ILE A 539 -15.30 18.92 -20.32
C ILE A 539 -16.23 17.97 -19.55
N ILE A 540 -16.57 18.30 -18.29
CA ILE A 540 -17.49 17.50 -17.48
C ILE A 540 -18.88 17.44 -18.11
N GLN A 541 -19.39 18.55 -18.61
CA GLN A 541 -20.68 18.59 -19.32
C GLN A 541 -20.66 17.72 -20.58
N GLU A 542 -19.60 17.81 -21.37
CA GLU A 542 -19.41 16.96 -22.56
C GLU A 542 -19.34 15.47 -22.19
N MET A 543 -18.65 15.14 -21.08
CA MET A 543 -18.53 13.76 -20.57
C MET A 543 -19.88 13.18 -20.14
N LEU A 544 -20.75 13.96 -19.51
CA LEU A 544 -22.09 13.52 -19.12
C LEU A 544 -22.97 13.17 -20.34
N LEU A 545 -22.70 13.74 -21.51
CA LEU A 545 -23.39 13.47 -22.76
C LEU A 545 -22.72 12.36 -23.59
N ALA A 546 -21.47 12.00 -23.27
CA ALA A 546 -20.68 11.03 -24.02
C ALA A 546 -21.21 9.60 -23.83
N ARG A 547 -21.46 8.89 -24.94
CA ARG A 547 -21.85 7.47 -24.95
C ARG A 547 -20.71 6.51 -25.30
N THR A 548 -19.52 7.03 -25.55
CA THR A 548 -18.36 6.29 -26.06
C THR A 548 -17.19 6.31 -25.10
N SER A 549 -16.43 5.20 -25.05
CA SER A 549 -15.22 5.11 -24.23
C SER A 549 -14.17 6.14 -24.68
N GLU A 550 -13.36 6.63 -23.72
CA GLU A 550 -12.25 7.56 -23.97
C GLU A 550 -11.18 7.01 -24.93
N ARG A 551 -11.05 5.70 -25.04
CA ARG A 551 -10.04 5.04 -25.89
C ARG A 551 -10.39 4.97 -27.36
N GLN A 552 -11.63 5.29 -27.74
CA GLN A 552 -12.12 5.21 -29.11
C GLN A 552 -11.34 6.11 -30.10
N GLY A 553 -10.63 7.15 -29.60
CA GLY A 553 -9.75 8.01 -30.41
C GLY A 553 -8.29 7.55 -30.50
N ARG A 554 -7.94 6.34 -30.03
CA ARG A 554 -6.57 5.82 -30.14
C ARG A 554 -6.45 4.91 -31.34
N LEU A 555 -5.60 5.27 -32.29
CA LEU A 555 -5.34 4.47 -33.49
C LEU A 555 -4.89 3.04 -33.18
N ILE A 556 -4.16 2.84 -32.09
CA ILE A 556 -3.65 1.52 -31.69
C ILE A 556 -4.74 0.53 -31.22
N ASP A 557 -5.90 1.04 -30.77
CA ASP A 557 -6.96 0.19 -30.23
C ASP A 557 -7.87 -0.38 -31.36
N HIS A 558 -7.68 0.08 -32.60
CA HIS A 558 -8.35 -0.45 -33.78
C HIS A 558 -7.72 -1.76 -34.31
N ASP A 559 -6.49 -2.08 -33.88
CA ASP A 559 -5.68 -3.14 -34.52
C ASP A 559 -5.96 -4.58 -34.08
N GLN A 560 -6.73 -4.90 -33.05
CA GLN A 560 -7.25 -6.26 -32.76
C GLN A 560 -8.04 -6.35 -31.44
N SER A 561 -9.15 -7.06 -31.42
CA SER A 561 -9.84 -7.51 -30.20
C SER A 561 -8.93 -8.49 -29.41
N ALA A 562 -8.64 -8.19 -28.13
CA ALA A 562 -7.77 -8.91 -27.20
C ALA A 562 -6.26 -8.56 -27.22
N SER A 563 -5.81 -7.57 -27.98
CA SER A 563 -4.39 -7.16 -28.02
C SER A 563 -3.84 -6.76 -26.64
N MET A 564 -4.63 -6.14 -25.77
CA MET A 564 -4.21 -5.72 -24.43
C MET A 564 -4.03 -6.88 -23.45
N GLU A 565 -4.84 -7.94 -23.55
CA GLU A 565 -4.67 -9.13 -22.69
C GLU A 565 -3.38 -9.87 -23.03
N LYS A 566 -3.05 -9.98 -24.31
CA LYS A 566 -1.78 -10.52 -24.79
C LYS A 566 -0.59 -9.68 -24.34
N LYS A 567 -0.67 -8.36 -24.45
CA LYS A 567 0.38 -7.44 -24.01
C LYS A 567 0.65 -7.50 -22.49
N LYS A 568 -0.37 -7.77 -21.65
CA LYS A 568 -0.18 -8.00 -20.22
C LYS A 568 0.59 -9.28 -19.91
N GLN A 569 0.33 -10.35 -20.69
CA GLN A 569 1.10 -11.59 -20.58
C GLN A 569 2.55 -11.38 -21.02
N GLU A 570 2.82 -10.42 -21.88
CA GLU A 570 4.15 -10.01 -22.34
C GLU A 570 4.85 -9.02 -21.40
N GLY A 571 4.19 -8.57 -20.33
CA GLY A 571 4.75 -7.66 -19.32
C GLY A 571 4.33 -6.19 -19.47
N TYR A 572 3.37 -5.86 -20.37
CA TYR A 572 2.82 -4.51 -20.49
C TYR A 572 1.99 -4.12 -19.28
N PHE A 573 1.89 -2.80 -19.09
CA PHE A 573 1.17 -2.17 -17.99
C PHE A 573 -0.33 -2.07 -18.27
#